data_5b9c1912305509fe91fbcb832f37a55d
#
_entry.id   5b9c1912305509fe91fbcb832f37a55d
#
_cell.length_a   1.000
_cell.length_b   1.000
_cell.length_c   1.000
_cell.angle_alpha   90.00
_cell.angle_beta   90.00
_cell.angle_gamma   90.00
#
_symmetry.space_group_name_H-M   'P 1'
#
loop_
_entity.id
_entity.type
_entity.pdbx_description
1 polymer ?
#
loop_
_entity_poly.entity_id
_entity_poly.type
_entity_poly.pdbx_seq_one_letter_code
_entity_poly.pdbx_strand_id
1 'polypeptide(L)' 'MKYAIVKVINGNYYIHSEGITDKNNAKVQFHGLCQTLWNAPDVLSAYVMIVDEQLDCVEGYKEFIHHEATNA' A
#
# COMPACT_ATOMS: atom_id res chain seq x y z
N MET A 1 -9.89 -4.79 16.70
CA MET A 1 -9.59 -5.34 15.38
C MET A 1 -8.18 -4.91 14.97
N LYS A 2 -7.44 -5.77 14.33
CA LYS A 2 -6.08 -5.46 13.87
C LYS A 2 -6.08 -5.26 12.37
N TYR A 3 -5.20 -4.37 11.93
CA TYR A 3 -5.05 -4.03 10.52
C TYR A 3 -3.62 -4.30 10.07
N ALA A 4 -3.46 -4.52 8.78
CA ALA A 4 -2.17 -4.65 8.16
C ALA A 4 -2.15 -3.83 6.88
N ILE A 5 -0.97 -3.36 6.49
CA ILE A 5 -0.78 -2.69 5.21
C ILE A 5 0.02 -3.63 4.33
N VAL A 6 -0.59 -4.03 3.23
CA VAL A 6 0.04 -4.93 2.27
C VAL A 6 0.32 -4.16 0.99
N LYS A 7 1.39 -4.54 0.32
CA LYS A 7 1.78 -3.91 -0.94
C LYS A 7 2.26 -4.97 -1.92
N VAL A 8 1.99 -4.71 -3.19
CA VAL A 8 2.52 -5.51 -4.29
C VAL A 8 3.33 -4.55 -5.15
N ILE A 9 4.63 -4.78 -5.28
CA ILE A 9 5.52 -3.90 -6.03
C ILE A 9 6.14 -4.69 -7.16
N ASN A 10 5.89 -4.26 -8.39
CA ASN A 10 6.39 -4.93 -9.60
C ASN A 10 6.10 -6.44 -9.58
N GLY A 11 4.91 -6.81 -9.09
CA GLY A 11 4.47 -8.20 -9.03
C GLY A 11 4.90 -8.97 -7.79
N ASN A 12 5.65 -8.37 -6.89
CA ASN A 12 6.10 -9.03 -5.66
C ASN A 12 5.29 -8.58 -4.46
N TYR A 13 4.90 -9.54 -3.62
CA TYR A 13 4.02 -9.31 -2.47
C TYR A 13 4.84 -9.04 -1.21
N TYR A 14 4.45 -8.01 -0.47
CA TYR A 14 5.10 -7.63 0.79
C TYR A 14 4.07 -7.23 1.82
N ILE A 15 4.35 -7.55 3.09
CA ILE A 15 3.61 -6.97 4.21
C ILE A 15 4.44 -5.78 4.68
N HIS A 16 3.90 -4.58 4.50
CA HIS A 16 4.58 -3.34 4.89
C HIS A 16 4.53 -3.14 6.41
N SER A 17 3.37 -3.40 7.00
CA SER A 17 3.15 -3.23 8.44
C SER A 17 2.00 -4.12 8.87
N GLU A 18 2.05 -4.63 10.10
CA GLU A 18 0.99 -5.48 10.62
C GLU A 18 0.77 -5.23 12.11
N GLY A 19 -0.31 -5.77 12.65
CA GLY A 19 -0.60 -5.62 14.07
C GLY A 19 -1.05 -4.22 14.46
N ILE A 20 -1.55 -3.43 13.51
CA ILE A 20 -1.99 -2.07 13.78
C ILE A 20 -3.38 -2.12 14.40
N THR A 21 -3.51 -1.61 15.61
CA THR A 21 -4.79 -1.61 16.34
C THR A 21 -5.57 -0.31 16.18
N ASP A 22 -4.90 0.77 15.80
CA ASP A 22 -5.53 2.07 15.58
C ASP A 22 -5.76 2.28 14.09
N LYS A 23 -7.01 2.35 13.68
CA LYS A 23 -7.39 2.52 12.28
C LYS A 23 -6.83 3.82 11.70
N ASN A 24 -6.79 4.90 12.50
CA ASN A 24 -6.24 6.17 12.02
C ASN A 24 -4.74 6.06 11.76
N ASN A 25 -4.02 5.32 12.60
CA ASN A 25 -2.60 5.06 12.38
C ASN A 25 -2.39 4.26 11.09
N ALA A 26 -3.24 3.27 10.83
CA ALA A 26 -3.17 2.53 9.58
C ALA A 26 -3.37 3.45 8.37
N LYS A 27 -4.32 4.37 8.45
CA LYS A 27 -4.57 5.33 7.38
C LYS A 27 -3.37 6.25 7.12
N VAL A 28 -2.75 6.74 8.20
CA VAL A 28 -1.55 7.58 8.09
C VAL A 28 -0.42 6.82 7.40
N GLN A 29 -0.18 5.60 7.81
CA GLN A 29 0.86 4.75 7.20
C GLN A 29 0.55 4.45 5.74
N PHE A 30 -0.71 4.20 5.43
CA PHE A 30 -1.15 3.95 4.06
C PHE A 30 -0.83 5.14 3.15
N HIS A 31 -1.23 6.34 3.56
CA HIS A 31 -0.98 7.55 2.77
C HIS A 31 0.51 7.84 2.64
N GLY A 32 1.28 7.64 3.69
CA GLY A 32 2.73 7.83 3.66
C GLY A 32 3.41 6.87 2.68
N LEU A 33 2.98 5.61 2.68
CA LEU A 33 3.53 4.63 1.76
C LEU A 33 3.15 4.95 0.31
N CYS A 34 1.90 5.33 0.07
CA CYS A 34 1.46 5.74 -1.27
C CYS A 34 2.29 6.92 -1.79
N GLN A 35 2.53 7.92 -0.93
CA GLN A 35 3.34 9.07 -1.31
C GLN A 35 4.76 8.65 -1.68
N THR A 36 5.36 7.77 -0.90
CA THR A 36 6.70 7.26 -1.16
C THR A 36 6.77 6.55 -2.50
N LEU A 37 5.78 5.71 -2.79
CA LEU A 37 5.76 4.96 -4.04
C LEU A 37 5.48 5.85 -5.25
N TRP A 38 4.64 6.88 -5.09
CA TRP A 38 4.43 7.85 -6.17
C TRP A 38 5.69 8.63 -6.51
N ASN A 39 6.61 8.77 -5.55
CA ASN A 39 7.88 9.46 -5.76
C ASN A 39 9.03 8.52 -6.12
N ALA A 40 8.75 7.25 -6.35
CA ALA A 40 9.77 6.25 -6.69
C ALA A 40 9.60 5.82 -8.16
N PRO A 41 10.30 6.45 -9.11
CA PRO A 41 10.10 6.20 -10.53
C PRO A 41 10.52 4.81 -11.00
N ASP A 42 11.30 4.07 -10.21
CA ASP A 42 11.66 2.69 -10.50
C ASP A 42 10.53 1.70 -10.17
N VAL A 43 9.50 2.13 -9.47
CA VAL A 43 8.33 1.33 -9.19
C VAL A 43 7.37 1.47 -10.36
N LEU A 44 7.34 0.50 -11.26
CA LEU A 44 6.50 0.57 -12.46
C LEU A 44 5.04 0.31 -12.14
N SER A 45 4.75 -0.61 -11.23
CA SER A 45 3.39 -0.82 -10.77
C SER A 45 3.39 -1.23 -9.30
N ALA A 46 2.44 -0.72 -8.56
CA ALA A 46 2.28 -1.07 -7.15
C ALA A 46 0.82 -1.02 -6.77
N TYR A 47 0.44 -1.91 -5.87
CA TYR A 47 -0.86 -1.88 -5.21
C TYR A 47 -0.59 -1.76 -3.72
N VAL A 48 -1.34 -0.90 -3.06
CA VAL A 48 -1.26 -0.73 -1.61
C VAL A 48 -2.67 -0.82 -1.06
N MET A 49 -2.87 -1.56 0.02
CA MET A 49 -4.18 -1.63 0.64
C MET A 49 -4.05 -1.85 2.14
N ILE A 50 -5.05 -1.39 2.87
CA ILE A 50 -5.23 -1.73 4.28
C ILE A 50 -6.17 -2.92 4.32
N VAL A 51 -5.76 -3.98 5.01
CA VAL A 51 -6.60 -5.15 5.23
C VAL A 51 -6.84 -5.37 6.72
N ASP A 52 -7.96 -5.98 7.04
CA ASP A 52 -8.28 -6.37 8.42
C ASP A 52 -7.80 -7.79 8.71
N GLU A 53 -8.15 -8.32 9.88
CA GLU A 53 -7.74 -9.68 10.30
C GLU A 53 -8.32 -10.77 9.40
N GLN A 54 -9.38 -10.48 8.68
CA GLN A 54 -10.02 -11.43 7.76
C GLN A 54 -9.48 -11.30 6.34
N LEU A 55 -8.46 -10.47 6.15
CA LEU A 55 -7.85 -10.16 4.86
C LEU A 55 -8.79 -9.41 3.91
N ASP A 56 -9.83 -8.78 4.46
CA ASP A 56 -10.71 -7.93 3.68
C ASP A 56 -10.14 -6.52 3.60
N CYS A 57 -10.16 -5.95 2.40
CA CYS A 57 -9.70 -4.58 2.19
C CYS A 57 -10.63 -3.59 2.87
N VAL A 58 -10.06 -2.65 3.61
CA VAL A 58 -10.81 -1.55 4.18
C VAL A 58 -11.28 -0.65 3.04
N GLU A 59 -12.59 -0.40 2.97
CA GLU A 59 -13.19 0.36 1.88
C GLU A 59 -12.54 1.74 1.74
N GLY A 60 -12.15 2.07 0.51
CA GLY A 60 -11.52 3.35 0.21
C GLY A 60 -10.01 3.39 0.44
N TYR A 61 -9.42 2.33 0.97
CA TYR A 61 -7.99 2.29 1.28
C TYR A 61 -7.26 1.25 0.44
N LYS A 62 -7.39 1.43 -0.86
CA LYS A 62 -6.69 0.64 -1.87
C LYS A 62 -6.24 1.60 -2.96
N GLU A 63 -4.95 1.59 -3.27
CA GLU A 63 -4.39 2.49 -4.27
C GLU A 63 -3.59 1.69 -5.29
N PHE A 64 -3.75 2.04 -6.56
CA PHE A 64 -2.91 1.54 -7.63
C PHE A 64 -1.97 2.66 -8.08
N ILE A 65 -0.68 2.38 -7.99
CA ILE A 65 0.36 3.33 -8.36
C ILE A 65 1.03 2.81 -9.62
N HIS A 66 1.05 3.62 -10.65
CA HIS A 66 1.60 3.24 -11.94
C HIS A 66 2.48 4.35 -12.49
N HIS A 67 3.72 4.00 -12.79
CA HIS A 67 4.64 4.90 -13.46
C HIS A 67 4.90 4.39 -14.86
N GLU A 68 4.80 5.25 -15.84
CA GLU A 68 5.14 4.88 -17.20
C GLU A 68 6.64 4.72 -17.33
N ALA A 69 7.06 3.66 -18.04
CA ALA A 69 8.45 3.49 -18.36
C ALA A 69 8.84 4.64 -19.29
N THR A 70 9.73 5.49 -18.82
CA THR A 70 10.28 6.56 -19.67
C THR A 70 11.36 5.97 -20.55
N ASN A 71 11.08 5.90 -21.81
CA ASN A 71 12.11 5.66 -22.80
C ASN A 71 12.73 7.01 -23.09
N ALA A 72 13.82 7.25 -22.47
CA ALA A 72 14.57 8.45 -22.80
C ALA A 72 15.22 8.27 -24.16
#